data_92f52d7fac9789c62fca1b408261a3f8
#
_entry.id   92f52d7fac9789c62fca1b408261a3f8
#
_cell.length_a   1.000
_cell.length_b   1.000
_cell.length_c   1.000
_cell.angle_alpha   90.00
_cell.angle_beta   90.00
_cell.angle_gamma   90.00
#
_symmetry.space_group_name_H-M   'P 1'
#
loop_
_entity.id
_entity.type
_entity.pdbx_description
1 polymer ?
#
loop_
_entity_poly.entity_id
_entity_poly.type
_entity_poly.pdbx_seq_one_letter_code
_entity_poly.pdbx_strand_id
1 'polypeptide(L)'
;MWHRLYYHLVWTTRLREPCIDHRCIEFLCAFARSVSARYRGRILAIGAVRTHVHVLLAGDPQTDWPRLIAHIKGGSATTWNKLHAAKAGWRLQWAPGYGLSTVGRTQVDGVREYLRRQPEHHPLERIEGWMGDRQDHEQLR
;
A
#
# COMPACT_ATOMS: atom_id res chain seq x y z
N MET A 1 -8.68 -27.73 1.57
CA MET A 1 -8.65 -27.03 2.85
C MET A 1 -8.47 -25.53 2.61
N TRP A 2 -9.24 -24.74 3.28
CA TRP A 2 -9.23 -23.30 3.10
C TRP A 2 -8.36 -22.61 4.13
N HIS A 3 -7.33 -21.89 3.68
CA HIS A 3 -6.49 -21.08 4.53
C HIS A 3 -6.39 -19.69 3.90
N ARG A 4 -7.18 -18.76 4.40
CA ARG A 4 -7.12 -17.37 3.96
C ARG A 4 -7.00 -16.46 5.17
N LEU A 5 -5.90 -15.72 5.17
CA LEU A 5 -5.63 -14.70 6.17
C LEU A 5 -5.68 -13.35 5.48
N TYR A 6 -6.30 -12.39 6.14
CA TYR A 6 -6.40 -11.03 5.62
C TYR A 6 -5.84 -10.07 6.66
N TYR A 7 -5.05 -9.11 6.17
CA TYR A 7 -4.43 -8.09 7.01
C TYR A 7 -4.62 -6.73 6.39
N HIS A 8 -4.88 -5.73 7.26
CA HIS A 8 -4.84 -4.33 6.89
C HIS A 8 -3.53 -3.75 7.40
N LEU A 9 -2.69 -3.30 6.48
CA LEU A 9 -1.38 -2.72 6.73
C LEU A 9 -1.44 -1.23 6.44
N VAL A 10 -0.89 -0.40 7.33
CA VAL A 10 -0.79 1.04 7.12
C VAL A 10 0.57 1.55 7.58
N TRP A 11 1.16 2.44 6.81
CA TRP A 11 2.39 3.13 7.22
C TRP A 11 2.39 4.56 6.69
N THR A 12 3.19 5.41 7.32
CA THR A 12 3.21 6.84 7.03
C THR A 12 4.57 7.26 6.50
N THR A 13 4.60 8.39 5.82
CA THR A 13 5.84 9.07 5.46
C THR A 13 6.52 9.59 6.73
N ARG A 14 7.86 9.74 6.66
CA ARG A 14 8.63 10.32 7.75
C ARG A 14 8.11 11.73 8.07
N LEU A 15 7.85 11.99 9.34
CA LEU A 15 7.34 13.27 9.83
C LEU A 15 6.03 13.70 9.14
N ARG A 16 5.29 12.74 8.57
CA ARG A 16 4.05 12.97 7.81
C ARG A 16 4.24 13.97 6.68
N GLU A 17 5.40 13.94 6.04
CA GLU A 17 5.67 14.76 4.86
C GLU A 17 4.69 14.42 3.73
N PRO A 18 3.99 15.40 3.16
CA PRO A 18 3.01 15.14 2.10
C PRO A 18 3.68 14.99 0.73
N CYS A 19 4.53 13.98 0.60
CA CYS A 19 5.40 13.80 -0.57
C CYS A 19 4.92 12.76 -1.58
N ILE A 20 3.98 11.89 -1.20
CA ILE A 20 3.48 10.87 -2.14
C ILE A 20 2.66 11.58 -3.22
N ASP A 21 3.20 11.63 -4.43
CA ASP A 21 2.53 12.18 -5.59
C ASP A 21 2.00 11.07 -6.51
N HIS A 22 1.40 11.44 -7.63
CA HIS A 22 0.80 10.49 -8.56
C HIS A 22 1.81 9.47 -9.07
N ARG A 23 3.00 9.92 -9.45
CA ARG A 23 4.05 9.02 -9.95
C ARG A 23 4.50 8.05 -8.87
N CYS A 24 4.66 8.55 -7.65
CA CYS A 24 5.09 7.73 -6.52
C CYS A 24 4.05 6.65 -6.19
N ILE A 25 2.77 6.99 -6.11
CA ILE A 25 1.74 5.98 -5.78
C ILE A 25 1.58 4.94 -6.90
N GLU A 26 1.71 5.33 -8.15
CA GLU A 26 1.69 4.37 -9.25
C GLU A 26 2.85 3.37 -9.12
N PHE A 27 4.04 3.87 -8.79
CA PHE A 27 5.19 3.01 -8.51
C PHE A 27 4.93 2.09 -7.32
N LEU A 28 4.41 2.63 -6.22
CA LEU A 28 4.16 1.87 -5.00
C LEU A 28 3.16 0.72 -5.23
N CYS A 29 2.10 0.97 -5.98
CA CYS A 29 1.12 -0.05 -6.31
C CYS A 29 1.76 -1.21 -7.09
N ALA A 30 2.51 -0.90 -8.14
CA ALA A 30 3.17 -1.90 -8.96
C ALA A 30 4.24 -2.68 -8.16
N PHE A 31 5.05 -1.95 -7.38
CA PHE A 31 6.10 -2.55 -6.57
C PHE A 31 5.52 -3.49 -5.50
N ALA A 32 4.51 -3.03 -4.77
CA ALA A 32 3.89 -3.82 -3.73
C ALA A 32 3.27 -5.12 -4.27
N ARG A 33 2.63 -5.07 -5.43
CA ARG A 33 2.05 -6.27 -6.06
C ARG A 33 3.14 -7.25 -6.49
N SER A 34 4.21 -6.76 -7.09
CA SER A 34 5.34 -7.59 -7.51
C SER A 34 6.00 -8.28 -6.33
N VAL A 35 6.22 -7.54 -5.24
CA VAL A 35 6.85 -8.09 -4.03
C VAL A 35 5.95 -9.10 -3.34
N SER A 36 4.66 -8.78 -3.16
CA SER A 36 3.76 -9.67 -2.43
C SER A 36 3.64 -11.05 -3.07
N ALA A 37 3.66 -11.11 -4.39
CA ALA A 37 3.60 -12.38 -5.12
C ALA A 37 4.77 -13.31 -4.77
N ARG A 38 5.95 -12.76 -4.47
CA ARG A 38 7.14 -13.56 -4.12
C ARG A 38 6.99 -14.25 -2.76
N TYR A 39 6.15 -13.73 -1.89
CA TYR A 39 5.98 -14.23 -0.53
C TYR A 39 4.64 -14.92 -0.32
N ARG A 40 3.99 -15.36 -1.38
CA ARG A 40 2.69 -16.02 -1.35
C ARG A 40 1.58 -15.09 -0.85
N GLY A 41 1.78 -13.79 -1.00
CA GLY A 41 0.78 -12.80 -0.66
C GLY A 41 0.09 -12.27 -1.91
N ARG A 42 -1.05 -11.65 -1.69
CA ARG A 42 -1.82 -10.99 -2.75
C ARG A 42 -2.38 -9.69 -2.21
N ILE A 43 -2.27 -8.64 -3.00
CA ILE A 43 -2.86 -7.35 -2.66
C ILE A 43 -4.29 -7.30 -3.20
N LEU A 44 -5.25 -7.04 -2.33
CA LEU A 44 -6.65 -6.90 -2.70
C LEU A 44 -7.02 -5.45 -2.97
N ALA A 45 -6.42 -4.51 -2.25
CA ALA A 45 -6.70 -3.09 -2.41
C ALA A 45 -5.54 -2.25 -1.88
N ILE A 46 -5.34 -1.08 -2.44
CA ILE A 46 -4.41 -0.06 -1.96
C ILE A 46 -5.17 1.26 -1.92
N GLY A 47 -5.11 1.94 -0.79
CA GLY A 47 -5.62 3.29 -0.63
C GLY A 47 -4.50 4.19 -0.12
N ALA A 48 -4.45 5.42 -0.58
CA ALA A 48 -3.38 6.31 -0.19
C ALA A 48 -3.80 7.77 -0.26
N VAL A 49 -3.14 8.55 0.56
CA VAL A 49 -3.08 10.00 0.45
C VAL A 49 -1.60 10.39 0.51
N ARG A 50 -1.31 11.68 0.48
CA ARG A 50 0.07 12.16 0.34
C ARG A 50 0.98 11.78 1.51
N THR A 51 0.44 11.43 2.65
CA THR A 51 1.19 11.17 3.89
C THR A 51 1.20 9.71 4.33
N HIS A 52 0.30 8.87 3.81
CA HIS A 52 0.24 7.48 4.25
C HIS A 52 -0.41 6.55 3.22
N VAL A 53 -0.12 5.26 3.39
CA VAL A 53 -0.57 4.21 2.48
C VAL A 53 -1.25 3.11 3.30
N HIS A 54 -2.40 2.66 2.81
CA HIS A 54 -3.13 1.50 3.34
C HIS A 54 -3.09 0.39 2.32
N VAL A 55 -2.85 -0.84 2.77
CA VAL A 55 -2.85 -2.02 1.90
C VAL A 55 -3.69 -3.11 2.55
N LEU A 56 -4.60 -3.69 1.78
CA LEU A 56 -5.35 -4.88 2.18
C LEU A 56 -4.67 -6.08 1.55
N LEU A 57 -4.13 -6.95 2.39
CA LEU A 57 -3.35 -8.13 1.98
C LEU A 57 -4.11 -9.41 2.25
N ALA A 58 -4.00 -10.36 1.34
CA ALA A 58 -4.48 -11.73 1.53
C ALA A 58 -3.30 -12.69 1.41
N GLY A 59 -3.39 -13.80 2.11
CA GLY A 59 -2.38 -14.86 2.04
C GLY A 59 -2.84 -16.09 2.80
N ASP A 60 -1.90 -16.97 3.12
CA ASP A 60 -2.15 -18.19 3.84
C ASP A 60 -1.14 -18.34 5.00
N PRO A 61 -1.22 -19.42 5.82
CA PRO A 61 -0.29 -19.59 6.95
C PRO A 61 1.17 -19.73 6.53
N GLN A 62 1.46 -20.06 5.27
CA GLN A 62 2.83 -20.20 4.77
C GLN A 62 3.39 -18.89 4.23
N THR A 63 2.57 -17.85 4.10
CA THR A 63 3.03 -16.52 3.70
C THR A 63 4.01 -15.99 4.73
N ASP A 64 5.18 -15.54 4.28
CA ASP A 64 6.17 -14.93 5.17
C ASP A 64 5.80 -13.46 5.37
N TRP A 65 4.86 -13.21 6.27
CA TRP A 65 4.31 -11.88 6.53
C TRP A 65 5.38 -10.87 6.94
N PRO A 66 6.31 -11.19 7.86
CA PRO A 66 7.33 -10.21 8.25
C PRO A 66 8.22 -9.78 7.08
N ARG A 67 8.67 -10.72 6.25
CA ARG A 67 9.51 -10.39 5.10
C ARG A 67 8.74 -9.65 4.02
N LEU A 68 7.50 -10.06 3.78
CA LEU A 68 6.63 -9.39 2.80
C LEU A 68 6.46 -7.92 3.16
N ILE A 69 6.10 -7.64 4.40
CA ILE A 69 5.86 -6.27 4.87
C ILE A 69 7.16 -5.46 4.84
N ALA A 70 8.26 -6.02 5.34
CA ALA A 70 9.56 -5.35 5.33
C ALA A 70 10.01 -5.01 3.91
N HIS A 71 9.80 -5.92 2.96
CA HIS A 71 10.20 -5.71 1.58
C HIS A 71 9.31 -4.66 0.90
N ILE A 72 8.00 -4.70 1.11
CA ILE A 72 7.10 -3.67 0.57
C ILE A 72 7.51 -2.29 1.08
N LYS A 73 7.69 -2.16 2.39
CA LYS A 73 7.99 -0.87 3.00
C LYS A 73 9.43 -0.42 2.71
N GLY A 74 10.41 -1.16 3.17
CA GLY A 74 11.82 -0.78 3.01
C GLY A 74 12.28 -0.82 1.56
N GLY A 75 11.90 -1.86 0.84
CA GLY A 75 12.26 -2.02 -0.56
C GLY A 75 11.67 -0.94 -1.46
N SER A 76 10.45 -0.48 -1.18
CA SER A 76 9.83 0.59 -1.98
C SER A 76 10.62 1.89 -1.89
N ALA A 77 11.02 2.30 -0.67
CA ALA A 77 11.81 3.51 -0.50
C ALA A 77 13.18 3.38 -1.17
N THR A 78 13.88 2.27 -0.96
CA THR A 78 15.18 2.02 -1.57
C THR A 78 15.10 2.07 -3.09
N THR A 79 14.12 1.38 -3.67
CA THR A 79 13.97 1.30 -5.13
C THR A 79 13.53 2.62 -5.73
N TRP A 80 12.56 3.29 -5.12
CA TRP A 80 12.15 4.63 -5.58
C TRP A 80 13.33 5.58 -5.61
N ASN A 81 14.09 5.63 -4.52
CA ASN A 81 15.20 6.56 -4.40
C ASN A 81 16.29 6.28 -5.43
N LYS A 82 16.57 4.99 -5.67
CA LYS A 82 17.55 4.60 -6.67
C LYS A 82 17.13 5.00 -8.10
N LEU A 83 15.86 4.82 -8.43
CA LEU A 83 15.37 5.02 -9.79
C LEU A 83 14.90 6.45 -10.07
N HIS A 84 14.38 7.15 -9.07
CA HIS A 84 13.62 8.38 -9.31
C HIS A 84 14.06 9.59 -8.48
N ALA A 85 14.76 9.42 -7.35
CA ALA A 85 15.03 10.55 -6.46
C ALA A 85 15.82 11.67 -7.11
N ALA A 86 16.84 11.35 -7.90
CA ALA A 86 17.68 12.37 -8.56
C ALA A 86 16.85 13.23 -9.51
N LYS A 87 15.97 12.62 -10.29
CA LYS A 87 15.13 13.34 -11.26
C LYS A 87 13.96 14.05 -10.59
N ALA A 88 13.36 13.42 -9.58
CA ALA A 88 12.21 13.97 -8.87
C ALA A 88 12.60 15.14 -7.97
N GLY A 89 13.84 15.17 -7.48
CA GLY A 89 14.32 16.21 -6.58
C GLY A 89 13.96 15.96 -5.10
N TRP A 90 13.48 14.76 -4.76
CA TRP A 90 13.15 14.39 -3.38
C TRP A 90 13.33 12.89 -3.17
N ARG A 91 13.54 12.51 -1.93
CA ARG A 91 13.74 11.11 -1.53
C ARG A 91 12.55 10.62 -0.72
N LEU A 92 12.13 9.39 -0.99
CA LEU A 92 11.06 8.75 -0.22
C LEU A 92 11.64 8.20 1.09
N GLN A 93 11.06 8.61 2.21
CA GLN A 93 11.41 8.13 3.53
C GLN A 93 10.15 7.80 4.29
N TRP A 94 10.12 6.61 4.90
CA TRP A 94 9.00 6.17 5.72
C TRP A 94 9.29 6.43 7.19
N ALA A 95 8.24 6.71 7.97
CA ALA A 95 8.35 6.71 9.42
C ALA A 95 8.65 5.29 9.92
N PRO A 96 9.34 5.15 11.07
CA PRO A 96 9.54 3.83 11.67
C PRO A 96 8.21 3.15 12.01
N GLY A 97 8.17 1.82 11.85
CA GLY A 97 6.99 1.04 12.22
C GLY A 97 5.87 1.06 11.19
N TYR A 98 4.82 0.36 11.53
CA TYR A 98 3.61 0.25 10.71
C TYR A 98 2.46 -0.23 11.59
N GLY A 99 1.22 0.02 11.14
CA GLY A 99 0.03 -0.58 11.74
C GLY A 99 -0.35 -1.85 11.00
N LEU A 100 -0.67 -2.91 11.72
CA LEU A 100 -1.12 -4.17 11.13
C LEU A 100 -2.25 -4.73 11.96
N SER A 101 -3.39 -5.00 11.32
CA SER A 101 -4.52 -5.64 11.97
C SER A 101 -5.10 -6.73 11.09
N THR A 102 -5.61 -7.78 11.72
CA THR A 102 -6.31 -8.84 11.02
C THR A 102 -7.68 -8.33 10.53
N VAL A 103 -8.14 -8.88 9.41
CA VAL A 103 -9.45 -8.56 8.86
C VAL A 103 -10.23 -9.87 8.71
N GLY A 104 -11.43 -9.92 9.26
CA GLY A 104 -12.31 -11.05 9.08
C GLY A 104 -12.83 -11.11 7.64
N ARG A 105 -13.10 -12.33 7.17
CA ARG A 105 -13.56 -12.55 5.79
C ARG A 105 -14.78 -11.69 5.45
N THR A 106 -15.71 -11.55 6.37
CA THR A 106 -16.94 -10.78 6.15
C THR A 106 -16.70 -9.27 6.15
N GLN A 107 -15.51 -8.82 6.58
CA GLN A 107 -15.15 -7.41 6.65
C GLN A 107 -14.30 -6.95 5.48
N VAL A 108 -13.87 -7.87 4.62
CA VAL A 108 -12.95 -7.57 3.51
C VAL A 108 -13.51 -6.48 2.58
N ASP A 109 -14.77 -6.62 2.19
CA ASP A 109 -15.39 -5.63 1.28
C ASP A 109 -15.50 -4.25 1.93
N GLY A 110 -15.82 -4.20 3.22
CA GLY A 110 -15.88 -2.94 3.97
C GLY A 110 -14.51 -2.26 4.08
N VAL A 111 -13.47 -3.06 4.34
CA VAL A 111 -12.09 -2.52 4.39
C VAL A 111 -11.66 -2.03 3.01
N ARG A 112 -11.95 -2.80 1.96
CA ARG A 112 -11.65 -2.36 0.58
C ARG A 112 -12.28 -1.02 0.28
N GLU A 113 -13.53 -0.83 0.63
CA GLU A 113 -14.24 0.44 0.44
C GLU A 113 -13.62 1.56 1.28
N TYR A 114 -13.25 1.27 2.51
CA TYR A 114 -12.56 2.23 3.38
C TYR A 114 -11.24 2.70 2.75
N LEU A 115 -10.45 1.79 2.20
CA LEU A 115 -9.20 2.13 1.53
C LEU A 115 -9.46 3.00 0.29
N ARG A 116 -10.48 2.69 -0.47
CA ARG A 116 -10.84 3.44 -1.68
C ARG A 116 -11.24 4.88 -1.34
N ARG A 117 -11.81 5.09 -0.16
CA ARG A 117 -12.32 6.40 0.29
C ARG A 117 -11.31 7.22 1.08
N GLN A 118 -10.04 6.81 1.13
CA GLN A 118 -9.01 7.57 1.84
C GLN A 118 -8.94 9.04 1.42
N PRO A 119 -9.03 9.40 0.14
CA PRO A 119 -9.05 10.81 -0.25
C PRO A 119 -10.25 11.60 0.29
N GLU A 120 -11.37 10.94 0.54
CA GLU A 120 -12.54 11.58 1.13
C GLU A 120 -12.38 11.79 2.63
N HIS A 121 -11.70 10.86 3.32
CA HIS A 121 -11.41 10.98 4.75
C HIS A 121 -10.32 12.02 5.04
N HIS A 122 -9.42 12.24 4.08
CA HIS A 122 -8.29 13.17 4.20
C HIS A 122 -8.22 14.06 2.95
N PRO A 123 -9.22 14.95 2.74
CA PRO A 123 -9.32 15.69 1.48
C PRO A 123 -8.17 16.68 1.25
N LEU A 124 -7.53 17.18 2.32
CA LEU A 124 -6.39 18.10 2.21
C LEU A 124 -5.10 17.37 1.84
N GLU A 125 -5.07 16.05 1.93
CA GLU A 125 -3.90 15.23 1.62
C GLU A 125 -4.10 14.39 0.36
N ARG A 126 -5.09 14.73 -0.44
CA ARG A 126 -5.41 14.01 -1.68
C ARG A 126 -4.25 14.07 -2.67
N ILE A 127 -3.95 12.92 -3.29
CA ILE A 127 -2.96 12.84 -4.35
C ILE A 127 -3.58 13.35 -5.64
N GLU A 128 -3.08 14.47 -6.14
CA GLU A 128 -3.60 15.09 -7.36
C GLU A 128 -3.36 14.18 -8.57
N GLY A 129 -4.38 14.01 -9.38
CA GLY A 129 -4.32 13.24 -10.62
C GLY A 129 -4.46 11.72 -10.45
N TRP A 130 -4.48 11.21 -9.23
CA TRP A 130 -4.63 9.77 -8.98
C TRP A 130 -6.08 9.44 -8.65
N MET A 131 -6.64 8.48 -9.40
CA MET A 131 -8.04 8.08 -9.28
C MET A 131 -8.22 6.76 -8.51
N GLY A 132 -7.19 6.32 -7.80
CA GLY A 132 -7.21 5.07 -7.06
C GLY A 132 -6.46 3.94 -7.77
N ASP A 133 -6.38 2.79 -7.11
CA ASP A 133 -5.68 1.63 -7.63
C ASP A 133 -6.46 1.03 -8.80
N ARG A 134 -5.85 1.03 -9.99
CA ARG A 134 -6.49 0.56 -11.22
C ARG A 134 -6.90 -0.91 -11.15
N GLN A 135 -6.08 -1.76 -10.53
CA GLN A 135 -6.39 -3.17 -10.43
C GLN A 135 -7.56 -3.45 -9.50
N ASP A 136 -7.76 -2.62 -8.49
CA ASP A 136 -8.92 -2.71 -7.63
C ASP A 136 -10.21 -2.41 -8.42
N HIS A 137 -10.16 -1.41 -9.30
CA HIS A 137 -11.28 -1.09 -10.19
C HIS A 137 -11.59 -2.24 -11.16
N GLU A 138 -10.57 -2.90 -11.69
CA GLU A 138 -10.74 -4.01 -12.61
C GLU A 138 -11.35 -5.23 -11.93
N GLN A 139 -11.01 -5.49 -10.68
CA GLN A 139 -11.55 -6.63 -9.92
C GLN A 139 -13.02 -6.49 -9.57
N LEU A 140 -13.58 -5.30 -9.66
CA LEU A 140 -14.99 -5.02 -9.37
C LEU A 140 -15.91 -5.19 -10.59
N ARG A 141 -15.35 -5.47 -11.74
CA ARG A 141 -16.12 -5.67 -12.98
C ARG A 141 -16.59 -7.11 -13.13
#